data_2f029f0143b8cb67fea257e8ecc24d9e
#
_entry.id   2f029f0143b8cb67fea257e8ecc24d9e
#
_cell.length_a   1.000
_cell.length_b   1.000
_cell.length_c   1.000
_cell.angle_alpha   90.00
_cell.angle_beta   90.00
_cell.angle_gamma   90.00
#
_symmetry.space_group_name_H-M   'P 1'
#
loop_
_entity.id
_entity.type
_entity.pdbx_description
1 polymer ?
#
loop_
_entity_poly.entity_id
_entity_poly.type
_entity_poly.pdbx_seq_one_letter_code
_entity_poly.pdbx_strand_id
1 'polypeptide(L)'
;HSTADGWQPLDLPNVGQLRLQTVMGSGLRAEALAGSLLKIGFRQGGERFQPSGRSHGQELKKLLQEVGIPPWKRDRLPLLHADGKLLAVVGLGIAADQIVSAHETGWQPVLDPPSVAKLG
;
A
#
# COMPACT_ATOMS: atom_id res chain seq x y z
N HIS A 1 4.71 10.76 -7.92
CA HIS A 1 5.00 12.13 -8.29
C HIS A 1 4.91 13.12 -7.14
N SER A 2 4.43 12.71 -6.02
CA SER A 2 4.32 13.58 -4.84
C SER A 2 5.15 13.00 -3.71
N THR A 3 5.64 13.89 -2.85
CA THR A 3 6.19 13.46 -1.58
C THR A 3 5.03 13.26 -0.61
N ALA A 4 5.32 12.68 0.55
CA ALA A 4 4.28 12.47 1.56
C ALA A 4 3.58 13.78 1.95
N ASP A 5 4.35 14.86 2.08
CA ASP A 5 3.80 16.16 2.47
C ASP A 5 2.88 16.75 1.42
N GLY A 6 3.14 16.43 0.16
CA GLY A 6 2.34 16.96 -0.94
C GLY A 6 1.31 15.99 -1.48
N TRP A 7 1.08 14.90 -0.78
CA TRP A 7 0.19 13.86 -1.28
C TRP A 7 -1.27 14.33 -1.27
N GLN A 8 -1.92 14.15 -2.40
CA GLN A 8 -3.35 14.41 -2.54
C GLN A 8 -4.07 13.09 -2.67
N PRO A 9 -5.29 12.98 -2.11
CA PRO A 9 -6.08 11.77 -2.30
C PRO A 9 -6.26 11.46 -3.78
N LEU A 10 -6.17 10.19 -4.12
CA LEU A 10 -6.23 9.74 -5.50
C LEU A 10 -7.45 8.85 -5.71
N ASP A 11 -8.31 9.24 -6.65
CA ASP A 11 -9.46 8.42 -7.01
C ASP A 11 -9.04 7.23 -7.86
N LEU A 12 -9.43 6.05 -7.44
CA LEU A 12 -9.21 4.82 -8.20
C LEU A 12 -10.58 4.32 -8.64
N PRO A 13 -10.92 4.41 -9.92
CA PRO A 13 -12.26 4.05 -10.39
C PRO A 13 -12.67 2.65 -9.97
N ASN A 14 -13.88 2.53 -9.45
CA ASN A 14 -14.48 1.26 -9.00
C ASN A 14 -13.75 0.61 -7.80
N VAL A 15 -12.78 1.29 -7.23
CA VAL A 15 -12.00 0.76 -6.12
C VAL A 15 -12.15 1.62 -4.87
N GLY A 16 -12.01 2.92 -5.02
CA GLY A 16 -12.12 3.85 -3.91
C GLY A 16 -11.15 5.00 -4.04
N GLN A 17 -10.91 5.68 -2.93
CA GLN A 17 -9.97 6.79 -2.89
C GLN A 17 -8.78 6.42 -2.02
N LEU A 18 -7.59 6.55 -2.56
CA LEU A 18 -6.35 6.24 -1.85
C LEU A 18 -5.78 7.51 -1.22
N ARG A 19 -5.45 7.45 0.05
CA ARG A 19 -4.84 8.57 0.77
C ARG A 19 -3.74 8.06 1.69
N LEU A 20 -2.89 8.97 2.12
CA LEU A 20 -1.85 8.68 3.11
C LEU A 20 -2.23 9.34 4.43
N GLN A 21 -2.10 8.57 5.49
CA GLN A 21 -2.42 9.01 6.85
C GLN A 21 -1.18 8.87 7.72
N THR A 22 -0.88 9.88 8.53
CA THR A 22 0.25 9.77 9.46
C THR A 22 -0.14 8.87 10.62
N VAL A 23 0.79 8.02 11.01
CA VAL A 23 0.61 7.11 12.15
C VAL A 23 1.93 7.03 12.91
N MET A 24 1.86 6.68 14.17
CA MET A 24 3.05 6.54 15.01
C MET A 24 3.46 5.08 15.11
N GLY A 25 4.73 4.82 14.84
CA GLY A 25 5.27 3.48 15.03
C GLY A 25 4.93 2.47 13.95
N SER A 26 4.34 2.91 12.86
CA SER A 26 4.04 2.03 11.74
C SER A 26 3.94 2.86 10.46
N GLY A 27 3.73 2.19 9.33
CA GLY A 27 3.62 2.88 8.06
C GLY A 27 4.96 3.09 7.38
N LEU A 28 4.94 3.73 6.22
CA LEU A 28 6.12 3.94 5.39
C LEU A 28 6.97 5.08 5.93
N ARG A 29 8.28 4.92 5.81
CA ARG A 29 9.21 6.01 6.12
C ARG A 29 9.02 7.14 5.11
N ALA A 30 9.19 8.38 5.58
CA ALA A 30 9.11 9.52 4.68
C ALA A 30 10.14 9.40 3.56
N GLU A 31 11.32 8.87 3.86
CA GLU A 31 12.38 8.69 2.87
C GLU A 31 11.96 7.76 1.74
N ALA A 32 11.11 6.78 2.01
CA ALA A 32 10.65 5.89 0.96
C ALA A 32 9.74 6.60 -0.04
N LEU A 33 9.10 7.66 0.39
CA LEU A 33 8.15 8.41 -0.44
C LEU A 33 8.78 9.64 -1.08
N ALA A 34 9.80 10.21 -0.44
CA ALA A 34 10.41 11.45 -0.89
C ALA A 34 11.39 11.20 -2.02
N GLY A 35 11.40 12.11 -2.99
CA GLY A 35 12.38 12.09 -4.06
C GLY A 35 12.21 10.98 -5.08
N SER A 36 11.17 10.18 -4.96
CA SER A 36 10.91 9.06 -5.86
C SER A 36 9.63 9.27 -6.63
N LEU A 37 9.59 8.67 -7.82
CA LEU A 37 8.34 8.66 -8.58
C LEU A 37 7.47 7.54 -8.05
N LEU A 38 6.37 7.92 -7.42
CA LEU A 38 5.42 6.96 -6.88
C LEU A 38 4.45 6.51 -7.95
N LYS A 39 4.21 5.21 -8.01
CA LYS A 39 3.26 4.64 -8.94
C LYS A 39 2.25 3.78 -8.21
N ILE A 40 1.00 3.96 -8.56
CA ILE A 40 -0.08 3.12 -8.03
C ILE A 40 -0.50 2.19 -9.16
N GLY A 41 -0.58 0.92 -8.83
CA GLY A 41 -1.02 -0.06 -9.81
C GLY A 41 -1.76 -1.20 -9.13
N PHE A 42 -1.99 -2.25 -9.88
CA PHE A 42 -2.69 -3.42 -9.39
C PHE A 42 -1.93 -4.66 -9.78
N ARG A 43 -2.24 -5.77 -9.12
CA ARG A 43 -1.53 -7.02 -9.30
C ARG A 43 -1.63 -7.50 -10.75
N GLN A 44 -0.49 -7.86 -11.33
CA GLN A 44 -0.44 -8.40 -12.68
C GLN A 44 0.08 -9.83 -12.72
N GLY A 45 0.63 -10.31 -11.60
CA GLY A 45 1.18 -11.63 -11.49
C GLY A 45 2.69 -11.58 -11.35
N GLY A 46 3.23 -12.45 -10.52
CA GLY A 46 4.67 -12.54 -10.32
C GLY A 46 5.26 -11.58 -9.31
N GLU A 47 4.47 -10.68 -8.76
CA GLU A 47 4.99 -9.76 -7.74
C GLU A 47 5.46 -10.52 -6.51
N ARG A 48 6.56 -10.06 -5.94
CA ARG A 48 7.07 -10.61 -4.69
C ARG A 48 7.05 -9.52 -3.63
N PHE A 49 6.76 -9.91 -2.40
CA PHE A 49 6.59 -8.96 -1.32
C PHE A 49 6.98 -9.58 0.01
N GLN A 50 7.67 -8.80 0.83
CA GLN A 50 7.97 -9.20 2.20
C GLN A 50 7.31 -8.17 3.12
N PRO A 51 6.14 -8.49 3.68
CA PRO A 51 5.50 -7.56 4.59
C PRO A 51 6.23 -7.47 5.91
N SER A 52 6.05 -6.37 6.61
CA SER A 52 6.59 -6.19 7.94
C SER A 52 6.13 -7.33 8.84
N GLY A 53 7.06 -7.87 9.63
CA GLY A 53 6.76 -8.99 10.51
C GLY A 53 7.07 -10.35 9.92
N ARG A 54 7.42 -10.41 8.64
CA ARG A 54 7.81 -11.66 7.98
C ARG A 54 9.30 -11.67 7.70
N SER A 55 9.92 -12.82 7.84
CA SER A 55 11.37 -12.93 7.64
C SER A 55 11.77 -13.15 6.18
N HIS A 56 10.82 -13.50 5.32
CA HIS A 56 11.09 -13.78 3.92
C HIS A 56 10.06 -13.15 3.01
N GLY A 57 10.52 -12.79 1.81
CA GLY A 57 9.60 -12.41 0.76
C GLY A 57 9.01 -13.66 0.10
N GLN A 58 7.84 -13.52 -0.47
CA GLN A 58 7.23 -14.59 -1.25
C GLN A 58 6.30 -13.99 -2.29
N GLU A 59 5.75 -14.83 -3.14
CA GLU A 59 4.82 -14.36 -4.15
C GLU A 59 3.62 -13.70 -3.49
N LEU A 60 3.24 -12.54 -4.01
CA LEU A 60 2.10 -11.81 -3.49
C LEU A 60 0.83 -12.66 -3.54
N LYS A 61 0.67 -13.44 -4.59
CA LYS A 61 -0.48 -14.32 -4.72
C LYS A 61 -0.62 -15.26 -3.52
N LYS A 62 0.49 -15.84 -3.07
CA LYS A 62 0.47 -16.74 -1.93
C LYS A 62 0.16 -16.01 -0.63
N LEU A 63 0.70 -14.81 -0.47
CA LEU A 63 0.42 -14.00 0.70
C LEU A 63 -1.06 -13.67 0.80
N LEU A 64 -1.65 -13.29 -0.32
CA LEU A 64 -3.08 -12.95 -0.33
C LEU A 64 -3.95 -14.17 0.00
N GLN A 65 -3.54 -15.35 -0.43
CA GLN A 65 -4.23 -16.59 -0.07
C GLN A 65 -4.11 -16.86 1.43
N GLU A 66 -2.90 -16.72 1.98
CA GLU A 66 -2.66 -17.00 3.40
C GLU A 66 -3.47 -16.11 4.32
N VAL A 67 -3.61 -14.82 3.98
CA VAL A 67 -4.36 -13.91 4.82
C VAL A 67 -5.86 -13.94 4.54
N GLY A 68 -6.27 -14.78 3.58
CA GLY A 68 -7.69 -14.98 3.34
C GLY A 68 -8.37 -13.92 2.49
N ILE A 69 -7.62 -13.18 1.70
CA ILE A 69 -8.22 -12.21 0.78
C ILE A 69 -8.96 -12.97 -0.32
N PRO A 70 -10.27 -12.73 -0.50
CA PRO A 70 -11.02 -13.44 -1.55
C PRO A 70 -10.49 -13.13 -2.95
N PRO A 71 -10.58 -14.08 -3.88
CA PRO A 71 -10.05 -13.87 -5.23
C PRO A 71 -10.55 -12.59 -5.91
N TRP A 72 -11.82 -12.24 -5.73
CA TRP A 72 -12.39 -11.07 -6.39
C TRP A 72 -11.85 -9.76 -5.83
N LYS A 73 -11.22 -9.79 -4.64
CA LYS A 73 -10.61 -8.60 -4.05
C LYS A 73 -9.14 -8.47 -4.37
N ARG A 74 -8.48 -9.58 -4.71
CA ARG A 74 -7.01 -9.57 -4.85
C ARG A 74 -6.51 -8.60 -5.90
N ASP A 75 -7.23 -8.46 -7.00
CA ASP A 75 -6.83 -7.58 -8.08
C ASP A 75 -7.26 -6.13 -7.87
N ARG A 76 -7.96 -5.85 -6.77
CA ARG A 76 -8.42 -4.51 -6.45
C ARG A 76 -7.61 -3.83 -5.36
N LEU A 77 -6.66 -4.53 -4.77
CA LEU A 77 -5.81 -3.94 -3.74
C LEU A 77 -4.73 -3.12 -4.44
N PRO A 78 -4.66 -1.80 -4.15
CA PRO A 78 -3.63 -0.98 -4.79
C PRO A 78 -2.24 -1.39 -4.34
N LEU A 79 -1.31 -1.39 -5.29
CA LEU A 79 0.11 -1.62 -5.05
C LEU A 79 0.83 -0.30 -5.19
N LEU A 80 1.59 0.07 -4.18
CA LEU A 80 2.35 1.32 -4.19
C LEU A 80 3.81 1.01 -4.47
N HIS A 81 4.30 1.52 -5.60
CA HIS A 81 5.69 1.33 -6.01
C HIS A 81 6.45 2.65 -6.00
N ALA A 82 7.75 2.57 -5.73
CA ALA A 82 8.67 3.69 -5.91
C ALA A 82 9.92 3.15 -6.55
N ASP A 83 10.31 3.71 -7.70
CA ASP A 83 11.51 3.31 -8.45
C ASP A 83 11.55 1.81 -8.72
N GLY A 84 10.39 1.25 -9.06
CA GLY A 84 10.28 -0.17 -9.38
C GLY A 84 10.21 -1.09 -8.18
N LYS A 85 10.26 -0.55 -6.97
CA LYS A 85 10.20 -1.36 -5.75
C LYS A 85 8.81 -1.29 -5.15
N LEU A 86 8.26 -2.44 -4.77
CA LEU A 86 6.94 -2.52 -4.14
C LEU A 86 7.06 -2.11 -2.68
N LEU A 87 6.49 -0.97 -2.32
CA LEU A 87 6.58 -0.43 -0.96
C LEU A 87 5.44 -0.92 -0.08
N ALA A 88 4.26 -1.09 -0.63
CA ALA A 88 3.10 -1.44 0.16
C ALA A 88 2.04 -2.08 -0.71
N VAL A 89 1.28 -2.97 -0.10
CA VAL A 89 0.04 -3.49 -0.68
C VAL A 89 -1.06 -3.02 0.24
N VAL A 90 -1.91 -2.11 -0.25
CA VAL A 90 -2.95 -1.51 0.58
C VAL A 90 -3.93 -2.59 1.01
N GLY A 91 -4.14 -2.69 2.31
CA GLY A 91 -4.98 -3.74 2.88
C GLY A 91 -4.21 -4.99 3.30
N LEU A 92 -2.93 -5.09 2.94
CA LEU A 92 -2.10 -6.23 3.34
C LEU A 92 -0.95 -5.80 4.24
N GLY A 93 -0.17 -4.81 3.84
CA GLY A 93 0.93 -4.37 4.68
C GLY A 93 1.96 -3.51 3.98
N ILE A 94 3.00 -3.18 4.73
CA ILE A 94 4.12 -2.33 4.33
C ILE A 94 5.35 -3.22 4.16
N ALA A 95 6.18 -2.92 3.17
CA ALA A 95 7.43 -3.65 2.97
C ALA A 95 8.29 -3.58 4.23
N ALA A 96 8.85 -4.72 4.63
CA ALA A 96 9.58 -4.84 5.90
C ALA A 96 10.75 -3.85 6.00
N ASP A 97 11.42 -3.56 4.89
CA ASP A 97 12.58 -2.66 4.88
C ASP A 97 12.21 -1.19 4.72
N GLN A 98 10.94 -0.86 4.64
CA GLN A 98 10.48 0.52 4.44
C GLN A 98 9.59 1.02 5.57
N ILE A 99 9.39 0.21 6.59
CA ILE A 99 8.54 0.60 7.73
C ILE A 99 9.35 1.41 8.74
N VAL A 100 8.68 2.35 9.41
CA VAL A 100 9.33 3.15 10.45
C VAL A 100 9.53 2.34 11.71
N SER A 101 10.39 2.84 12.61
CA SER A 101 10.56 2.26 13.94
C SER A 101 9.39 2.65 14.85
N ALA A 102 9.35 2.02 16.03
CA ALA A 102 8.23 2.20 16.96
C ALA A 102 8.03 3.64 17.44
N HIS A 103 9.07 4.46 17.35
CA HIS A 103 9.02 5.84 17.87
C HIS A 103 8.98 6.88 16.77
N GLU A 104 8.82 6.47 15.52
CA GLU A 104 8.80 7.39 14.39
C GLU A 104 7.41 7.50 13.78
N THR A 105 7.15 8.67 13.21
CA THR A 105 5.93 8.88 12.43
C THR A 105 6.09 8.24 11.07
N GLY A 106 5.09 7.47 10.66
CA GLY A 106 5.07 6.86 9.34
C GLY A 106 3.85 7.30 8.55
N TRP A 107 3.78 6.86 7.31
CA TRP A 107 2.69 7.18 6.39
C TRP A 107 1.99 5.90 5.99
N GLN A 108 0.73 5.78 6.37
CA GLN A 108 -0.06 4.57 6.12
C GLN A 108 -0.99 4.82 4.94
N PRO A 109 -0.86 4.03 3.86
CA PRO A 109 -1.82 4.11 2.76
C PRO A 109 -3.17 3.57 3.22
N VAL A 110 -4.23 4.32 2.96
CA VAL A 110 -5.58 3.95 3.35
C VAL A 110 -6.47 4.06 2.13
N LEU A 111 -7.26 3.02 1.89
CA LEU A 111 -8.22 3.01 0.80
C LEU A 111 -9.61 3.19 1.36
N ASP A 112 -10.23 4.32 1.04
CA ASP A 112 -11.60 4.58 1.41
C ASP A 112 -12.52 4.02 0.33
N PRO A 113 -13.63 3.38 0.70
CA PRO A 113 -14.51 2.78 -0.30
C PRO A 113 -15.11 3.84 -1.23
N PRO A 114 -15.56 3.42 -2.42
CA PRO A 114 -16.23 4.34 -3.33
C PRO A 114 -17.47 4.95 -2.67
N SER A 115 -17.79 6.16 -3.08
CA SER A 115 -18.90 6.88 -2.45
C SER A 115 -20.27 6.42 -2.89
N VAL A 116 -20.36 5.29 -3.58
CA VAL A 116 -21.65 4.72 -3.97
C VAL A 116 -22.57 4.46 -2.79
N ALA A 117 -21.99 4.30 -1.61
CA ALA A 117 -22.78 4.10 -0.41
C ALA A 117 -23.78 5.23 -0.18
N LYS A 118 -23.55 6.38 -0.77
CA LYS A 118 -24.44 7.51 -0.61
C LYS A 118 -25.75 7.33 -1.35
N LEU A 119 -25.81 6.38 -2.24
CA LEU A 119 -27.02 6.09 -2.98
C LEU A 119 -28.08 5.40 -2.16
N GLY A 120 -27.66 4.80 -1.09
CA GLY A 120 -28.58 4.08 -0.23
C GLY A 120 -29.38 4.99 0.66
#